data_c8a31d1a8237c75d955e8927c60e75b7
#
_entry.id   c8a31d1a8237c75d955e8927c60e75b7
#
_cell.length_a   1.000
_cell.length_b   1.000
_cell.length_c   1.000
_cell.angle_alpha   90.00
_cell.angle_beta   90.00
_cell.angle_gamma   90.00
#
_symmetry.space_group_name_H-M   'P 1'
#
loop_
_entity.id
_entity.type
_entity.pdbx_description
1 polymer ?
#
loop_
_entity_poly.entity_id
_entity_poly.type
_entity_poly.pdbx_seq_one_letter_code
_entity_poly.pdbx_strand_id
1 'polypeptide(L)'
;MSMGTFLTDKKVKIRVNGSVPGEDIDFNEGAAVTSNDSTFSGVFRWRFGEKWSVAGQYWDSSDSSFVTLTEDIGWEDYTLKAGSNIGAGVELTVARVFFGRSFHTGARHEFGLGAGLHWLEFGAFIEGEFFINDESTGFRREAVSADAPLPNIGGWYWYAFSPRWMLTTRVDWLGITVGDYSGSLWNANAAINFQAWRHVGLGLSYQYFALDVDIEKSDWNGGADLTYRGPFISLNVNW
;
A
#
# COMPACT_ATOMS: atom_id res chain seq x y z
N MET A 1 -19.54 2.45 8.25
CA MET A 1 -18.22 1.99 8.72
C MET A 1 -18.05 0.54 8.30
N SER A 2 -16.88 0.19 7.78
CA SER A 2 -16.56 -1.19 7.40
C SER A 2 -15.26 -1.57 8.06
N MET A 3 -15.18 -2.78 8.62
CA MET A 3 -13.97 -3.34 9.22
C MET A 3 -13.85 -4.78 8.77
N GLY A 4 -12.65 -5.25 8.55
CA GLY A 4 -12.46 -6.63 8.13
C GLY A 4 -11.03 -7.00 7.85
N THR A 5 -10.89 -8.09 7.12
CA THR A 5 -9.60 -8.68 6.76
C THR A 5 -9.34 -8.51 5.28
N PHE A 6 -8.21 -7.94 4.96
CA PHE A 6 -7.67 -7.80 3.63
C PHE A 6 -6.65 -8.93 3.39
N LEU A 7 -6.94 -9.79 2.45
CA LEU A 7 -6.04 -10.88 2.04
C LEU A 7 -5.17 -10.36 0.90
N THR A 8 -3.91 -10.08 1.19
CA THR A 8 -3.03 -9.34 0.28
C THR A 8 -2.13 -10.26 -0.55
N ASP A 9 -2.14 -10.05 -1.87
CA ASP A 9 -1.07 -10.41 -2.79
C ASP A 9 -0.18 -9.16 -2.95
N LYS A 10 1.11 -9.31 -2.64
CA LYS A 10 2.06 -8.20 -2.56
C LYS A 10 3.12 -8.33 -3.63
N LYS A 11 3.51 -7.20 -4.21
CA LYS A 11 4.72 -7.07 -5.01
C LYS A 11 5.49 -5.85 -4.51
N VAL A 12 6.72 -6.05 -4.12
CA VAL A 12 7.60 -5.00 -3.61
C VAL A 12 8.91 -5.08 -4.37
N LYS A 13 9.24 -4.00 -5.07
CA LYS A 13 10.53 -3.80 -5.73
C LYS A 13 11.15 -2.54 -5.20
N ILE A 14 12.39 -2.61 -4.78
CA ILE A 14 13.18 -1.45 -4.34
C ILE A 14 14.40 -1.37 -5.23
N ARG A 15 14.59 -0.20 -5.85
CA ARG A 15 15.74 0.11 -6.69
C ARG A 15 16.67 1.04 -5.92
N VAL A 16 17.91 0.65 -5.76
CA VAL A 16 18.95 1.47 -5.16
C VAL A 16 20.16 1.42 -6.07
N ASN A 17 20.37 2.48 -6.84
CA ASN A 17 21.56 2.65 -7.67
C ASN A 17 22.51 3.63 -6.99
N GLY A 18 23.46 3.10 -6.21
CA GLY A 18 24.65 3.82 -5.80
C GLY A 18 25.71 3.83 -6.90
N SER A 19 26.96 4.20 -6.58
CA SER A 19 28.10 4.27 -7.52
C SER A 19 28.50 2.94 -8.18
N VAL A 20 27.86 1.84 -7.83
CA VAL A 20 27.94 0.53 -8.47
C VAL A 20 26.58 0.28 -9.13
N PRO A 21 26.52 -0.17 -10.40
CA PRO A 21 25.27 -0.58 -11.02
C PRO A 21 24.65 -1.68 -10.15
N GLY A 22 23.70 -1.32 -9.30
CA GLY A 22 22.98 -2.25 -8.46
C GLY A 22 21.88 -2.90 -9.28
N GLU A 23 21.75 -4.21 -9.20
CA GLU A 23 20.57 -4.90 -9.69
C GLU A 23 19.37 -4.53 -8.80
N ASP A 24 18.19 -4.51 -9.41
CA ASP A 24 16.95 -4.30 -8.68
C ASP A 24 16.80 -5.38 -7.62
N ILE A 25 16.67 -5.02 -6.35
CA ILE A 25 16.36 -5.97 -5.29
C ILE A 25 14.87 -6.30 -5.41
N ASP A 26 14.56 -7.37 -6.15
CA ASP A 26 13.20 -7.91 -6.22
C ASP A 26 12.96 -8.86 -5.04
N PHE A 27 12.29 -8.37 -4.02
CA PHE A 27 11.92 -9.18 -2.86
C PHE A 27 10.94 -10.33 -3.21
N ASN A 28 10.44 -10.42 -4.46
CA ASN A 28 9.59 -11.52 -4.91
C ASN A 28 10.36 -12.65 -5.61
N GLU A 29 11.54 -12.40 -6.19
CA GLU A 29 12.32 -13.43 -6.91
C GLU A 29 13.30 -14.20 -6.02
N GLY A 30 13.81 -13.60 -4.96
CA GLY A 30 14.75 -14.24 -4.04
C GLY A 30 14.13 -14.85 -2.78
N ALA A 31 13.01 -14.33 -2.36
CA ALA A 31 12.18 -14.89 -1.30
C ALA A 31 10.82 -15.17 -1.91
N ALA A 32 10.41 -16.40 -1.98
CA ALA A 32 9.01 -16.75 -2.19
C ALA A 32 8.22 -16.25 -0.97
N VAL A 33 8.01 -14.91 -0.89
CA VAL A 33 7.07 -14.29 0.02
C VAL A 33 5.68 -14.54 -0.53
N THR A 34 5.32 -15.80 -0.60
CA THR A 34 3.94 -16.26 -0.68
C THR A 34 3.37 -16.26 0.74
N SER A 35 3.46 -15.12 1.42
CA SER A 35 2.64 -14.93 2.60
C SER A 35 1.28 -14.43 2.14
N ASN A 36 0.30 -15.31 2.15
CA ASN A 36 -1.10 -14.91 2.25
C ASN A 36 -1.29 -14.23 3.60
N ASP A 37 -0.78 -13.02 3.73
CA ASP A 37 -0.96 -12.23 4.93
C ASP A 37 -2.36 -11.66 4.94
N SER A 38 -3.02 -11.89 6.05
CA SER A 38 -4.28 -11.26 6.35
C SER A 38 -4.03 -10.03 7.20
N THR A 39 -4.36 -8.88 6.68
CA THR A 39 -4.18 -7.61 7.37
C THR A 39 -5.53 -7.02 7.78
N PHE A 40 -5.55 -6.34 8.92
CA PHE A 40 -6.73 -5.58 9.32
C PHE A 40 -6.89 -4.35 8.43
N SER A 41 -8.11 -4.08 7.98
CA SER A 41 -8.44 -2.84 7.29
C SER A 41 -9.75 -2.27 7.81
N GLY A 42 -9.75 -0.95 7.99
CA GLY A 42 -10.91 -0.20 8.42
C GLY A 42 -11.23 0.92 7.43
N VAL A 43 -12.52 1.09 7.13
CA VAL A 43 -13.03 2.17 6.30
C VAL A 43 -14.18 2.86 7.04
N PHE A 44 -14.08 4.17 7.15
CA PHE A 44 -15.10 5.01 7.74
C PHE A 44 -15.63 5.97 6.68
N ARG A 45 -16.93 6.25 6.70
CA ARG A 45 -17.52 7.32 5.91
C ARG A 45 -18.63 8.01 6.69
N TRP A 46 -18.59 9.31 6.67
CA TRP A 46 -19.60 10.16 7.23
C TRP A 46 -20.12 11.15 6.19
N ARG A 47 -21.43 11.21 6.03
CA ARG A 47 -22.10 12.19 5.17
C ARG A 47 -22.65 13.31 6.04
N PHE A 48 -22.39 14.54 5.65
CA PHE A 48 -22.95 15.74 6.27
C PHE A 48 -23.62 16.60 5.22
N GLY A 49 -24.81 17.06 5.55
CA GLY A 49 -25.70 17.68 4.58
C GLY A 49 -26.11 16.70 3.48
N GLU A 50 -26.58 17.22 2.35
CA GLU A 50 -27.12 16.39 1.27
C GLU A 50 -26.05 15.83 0.30
N LYS A 51 -24.92 16.54 0.17
CA LYS A 51 -23.97 16.30 -0.92
C LYS A 51 -22.53 16.08 -0.48
N TRP A 52 -22.18 16.38 0.77
CA TRP A 52 -20.81 16.35 1.23
C TRP A 52 -20.52 15.11 2.07
N SER A 53 -19.34 14.58 1.95
CA SER A 53 -18.88 13.46 2.77
C SER A 53 -17.38 13.55 3.06
N VAL A 54 -17.03 13.03 4.23
CA VAL A 54 -15.65 12.71 4.59
C VAL A 54 -15.52 11.20 4.72
N ALA A 55 -14.41 10.66 4.25
CA ALA A 55 -14.10 9.25 4.39
C ALA A 55 -12.69 9.07 4.93
N GLY A 56 -12.48 8.02 5.72
CA GLY A 56 -11.19 7.57 6.20
C GLY A 56 -10.97 6.12 5.82
N GLN A 57 -9.72 5.74 5.62
CA GLN A 57 -9.29 4.36 5.45
C GLN A 57 -7.97 4.17 6.20
N TYR A 58 -7.82 3.02 6.81
CA TYR A 58 -6.58 2.59 7.45
C TYR A 58 -6.35 1.12 7.17
N TRP A 59 -5.14 0.76 6.85
CA TRP A 59 -4.63 -0.61 6.85
C TRP A 59 -3.11 -0.59 7.00
N ASP A 60 -2.56 -1.65 7.52
CA ASP A 60 -1.14 -1.88 7.66
C ASP A 60 -0.78 -3.24 7.07
N SER A 61 0.45 -3.41 6.67
CA SER A 61 1.00 -4.67 6.20
C SER A 61 2.46 -4.74 6.57
N SER A 62 2.86 -5.82 7.21
CA SER A 62 4.26 -6.13 7.48
C SER A 62 4.57 -7.50 6.91
N ASP A 63 5.76 -7.64 6.36
CA ASP A 63 6.25 -8.90 5.84
C ASP A 63 7.74 -9.03 6.09
N SER A 64 8.18 -10.25 6.37
CA SER A 64 9.59 -10.56 6.53
C SER A 64 9.88 -11.97 6.07
N SER A 65 11.02 -12.17 5.43
CA SER A 65 11.46 -13.48 4.98
C SER A 65 12.95 -13.63 5.13
N PHE A 66 13.41 -14.88 5.14
CA PHE A 66 14.81 -15.21 5.07
C PHE A 66 15.17 -15.62 3.64
N VAL A 67 16.25 -15.03 3.13
CA VAL A 67 16.75 -15.25 1.78
C VAL A 67 18.21 -15.70 1.87
N THR A 68 18.57 -16.70 1.07
CA THR A 68 19.99 -17.02 0.85
C THR A 68 20.47 -16.22 -0.35
N LEU A 69 21.46 -15.37 -0.15
CA LEU A 69 21.99 -14.56 -1.23
C LEU A 69 22.68 -15.42 -2.27
N THR A 70 22.41 -15.17 -3.53
CA THR A 70 23.10 -15.78 -4.67
C THR A 70 24.31 -14.99 -5.12
N GLU A 71 24.35 -13.68 -4.81
CA GLU A 71 25.41 -12.73 -5.12
C GLU A 71 25.71 -11.83 -3.95
N ASP A 72 26.87 -11.15 -3.98
CA ASP A 72 27.23 -10.16 -2.96
C ASP A 72 26.35 -8.90 -3.11
N ILE A 73 25.73 -8.43 -2.04
CA ILE A 73 24.94 -7.20 -2.01
C ILE A 73 25.68 -6.13 -1.20
N GLY A 74 25.87 -4.97 -1.81
CA GLY A 74 26.37 -3.76 -1.13
C GLY A 74 25.23 -3.01 -0.45
N TRP A 75 25.41 -2.65 0.84
CA TRP A 75 24.49 -1.80 1.59
C TRP A 75 25.29 -0.73 2.33
N GLU A 76 25.22 0.52 1.86
CA GLU A 76 26.09 1.61 2.32
C GLU A 76 27.57 1.22 2.27
N ASP A 77 28.24 1.20 3.42
CA ASP A 77 29.67 0.82 3.56
C ASP A 77 29.88 -0.68 3.81
N TYR A 78 28.83 -1.48 3.81
CA TYR A 78 28.84 -2.91 4.13
C TYR A 78 28.61 -3.78 2.90
N THR A 79 29.08 -5.02 2.97
CA THR A 79 28.80 -6.06 1.97
C THR A 79 28.16 -7.26 2.66
N LEU A 80 27.08 -7.75 2.09
CA LEU A 80 26.46 -9.02 2.44
C LEU A 80 26.95 -10.06 1.42
N LYS A 81 27.58 -11.11 1.90
CA LYS A 81 28.23 -12.10 1.03
C LYS A 81 27.23 -13.09 0.43
N ALA A 82 27.50 -13.52 -0.80
CA ALA A 82 26.81 -14.66 -1.42
C ALA A 82 26.89 -15.92 -0.53
N GLY A 83 25.80 -16.65 -0.43
CA GLY A 83 25.65 -17.82 0.44
C GLY A 83 25.25 -17.49 1.88
N SER A 84 25.19 -16.22 2.29
CA SER A 84 24.68 -15.82 3.60
C SER A 84 23.16 -15.91 3.64
N ASN A 85 22.62 -16.35 4.79
CA ASN A 85 21.21 -16.22 5.07
C ASN A 85 20.94 -14.83 5.66
N ILE A 86 20.13 -14.06 5.00
CA ILE A 86 19.70 -12.75 5.47
C ILE A 86 18.20 -12.74 5.73
N GLY A 87 17.80 -12.01 6.77
CA GLY A 87 16.42 -11.61 6.97
C GLY A 87 16.16 -10.29 6.25
N ALA A 88 15.08 -10.19 5.53
CA ALA A 88 14.64 -8.94 4.93
C ALA A 88 13.14 -8.74 5.17
N GLY A 89 12.72 -7.52 5.40
CA GLY A 89 11.31 -7.23 5.62
C GLY A 89 10.91 -5.84 5.17
N VAL A 90 9.61 -5.71 4.91
CA VAL A 90 8.98 -4.48 4.48
C VAL A 90 7.72 -4.25 5.30
N GLU A 91 7.55 -3.04 5.77
CA GLU A 91 6.38 -2.58 6.51
C GLU A 91 5.74 -1.42 5.76
N LEU A 92 4.43 -1.44 5.59
CA LEU A 92 3.67 -0.37 4.97
C LEU A 92 2.41 -0.09 5.78
N THR A 93 2.28 1.14 6.26
CA THR A 93 1.06 1.65 6.85
C THR A 93 0.44 2.70 5.93
N VAL A 94 -0.85 2.57 5.67
CA VAL A 94 -1.62 3.50 4.84
C VAL A 94 -2.79 4.05 5.64
N ALA A 95 -2.74 5.34 5.93
CA ALA A 95 -3.87 6.10 6.45
C ALA A 95 -4.36 7.08 5.38
N ARG A 96 -5.66 7.18 5.18
CA ARG A 96 -6.26 8.07 4.18
C ARG A 96 -7.39 8.88 4.78
N VAL A 97 -7.43 10.16 4.42
CA VAL A 97 -8.59 11.03 4.63
C VAL A 97 -9.00 11.61 3.28
N PHE A 98 -10.29 11.58 3.00
CA PHE A 98 -10.84 12.03 1.73
C PHE A 98 -12.09 12.88 1.95
N PHE A 99 -12.15 14.05 1.33
CA PHE A 99 -13.29 14.95 1.33
C PHE A 99 -13.88 15.02 -0.07
N GLY A 100 -15.20 14.83 -0.19
CA GLY A 100 -15.81 14.79 -1.49
C GLY A 100 -17.25 15.24 -1.54
N ARG A 101 -17.72 15.48 -2.76
CA ARG A 101 -19.06 15.95 -3.06
C ARG A 101 -19.75 15.05 -4.05
N SER A 102 -21.01 14.70 -3.76
CA SER A 102 -21.89 14.02 -4.70
C SER A 102 -22.44 15.00 -5.74
N PHE A 103 -22.25 14.67 -7.01
CA PHE A 103 -22.74 15.48 -8.14
C PHE A 103 -24.06 14.94 -8.69
N HIS A 104 -24.25 13.65 -8.61
CA HIS A 104 -25.49 12.99 -9.02
C HIS A 104 -25.95 12.05 -7.93
N THR A 105 -27.17 12.22 -7.47
CA THR A 105 -27.81 11.38 -6.46
C THR A 105 -29.18 10.98 -6.99
N GLY A 106 -29.30 9.75 -7.43
CA GLY A 106 -30.56 9.16 -7.87
C GLY A 106 -31.12 8.19 -6.82
N ALA A 107 -32.31 7.65 -7.08
CA ALA A 107 -32.95 6.69 -6.17
C ALA A 107 -32.14 5.40 -5.96
N ARG A 108 -31.30 5.03 -6.91
CA ARG A 108 -30.50 3.79 -6.87
C ARG A 108 -29.00 3.98 -7.12
N HIS A 109 -28.55 5.18 -7.43
CA HIS A 109 -27.16 5.42 -7.76
C HIS A 109 -26.68 6.78 -7.26
N GLU A 110 -25.42 6.88 -6.98
CA GLU A 110 -24.73 8.10 -6.60
C GLU A 110 -23.34 8.12 -7.22
N PHE A 111 -22.96 9.27 -7.75
CA PHE A 111 -21.63 9.55 -8.23
C PHE A 111 -21.09 10.80 -7.52
N GLY A 112 -19.84 10.77 -7.13
CA GLY A 112 -19.17 11.91 -6.52
C GLY A 112 -17.67 11.93 -6.81
N LEU A 113 -17.09 13.11 -6.64
CA LEU A 113 -15.67 13.40 -6.79
C LEU A 113 -15.16 14.14 -5.57
N GLY A 114 -13.86 14.11 -5.38
CA GLY A 114 -13.24 14.80 -4.27
C GLY A 114 -11.72 14.75 -4.31
N ALA A 115 -11.14 15.20 -3.21
CA ALA A 115 -9.71 15.16 -2.98
C ALA A 115 -9.41 14.64 -1.57
N GLY A 116 -8.22 14.13 -1.38
CA GLY A 116 -7.80 13.56 -0.12
C GLY A 116 -6.31 13.62 0.09
N LEU A 117 -5.89 12.98 1.17
CA LEU A 117 -4.51 12.81 1.55
C LEU A 117 -4.32 11.35 1.96
N HIS A 118 -3.34 10.68 1.36
CA HIS A 118 -2.78 9.45 1.87
C HIS A 118 -1.56 9.79 2.72
N TRP A 119 -1.52 9.29 3.93
CA TRP A 119 -0.34 9.28 4.77
C TRP A 119 0.24 7.88 4.69
N LEU A 120 1.44 7.78 4.14
CA LEU A 120 2.17 6.53 3.98
C LEU A 120 3.32 6.51 4.96
N GLU A 121 3.47 5.41 5.70
CA GLU A 121 4.67 5.09 6.46
C GLU A 121 5.23 3.80 5.87
N PHE A 122 6.40 3.91 5.29
CA PHE A 122 7.12 2.81 4.68
C PHE A 122 8.36 2.50 5.51
N GLY A 123 8.58 1.22 5.81
CA GLY A 123 9.77 0.71 6.44
C GLY A 123 10.34 -0.47 5.67
N ALA A 124 11.64 -0.54 5.54
CA ALA A 124 12.33 -1.72 5.05
C ALA A 124 13.54 -2.02 5.93
N PHE A 125 13.81 -3.27 6.16
CA PHE A 125 15.00 -3.68 6.89
C PHE A 125 15.67 -4.88 6.25
N ILE A 126 16.97 -4.97 6.51
CA ILE A 126 17.79 -6.11 6.18
C ILE A 126 18.59 -6.51 7.43
N GLU A 127 18.65 -7.79 7.73
CA GLU A 127 19.41 -8.30 8.87
C GLU A 127 20.23 -9.52 8.48
N GLY A 128 21.44 -9.60 8.99
CA GLY A 128 22.35 -10.68 8.66
C GLY A 128 23.76 -10.43 9.16
N GLU A 129 24.72 -11.19 8.67
CA GLU A 129 26.12 -10.98 8.91
C GLU A 129 26.68 -10.04 7.86
N PHE A 130 27.17 -8.87 8.31
CA PHE A 130 27.71 -7.82 7.46
C PHE A 130 29.26 -7.87 7.46
N PHE A 131 29.86 -7.51 6.32
CA PHE A 131 31.31 -7.50 6.13
C PHE A 131 31.78 -6.12 5.70
N ILE A 132 32.97 -5.72 6.20
CA ILE A 132 33.70 -4.55 5.74
C ILE A 132 35.10 -5.06 5.35
N ASN A 133 35.54 -4.81 4.11
CA ASN A 133 36.83 -5.28 3.60
C ASN A 133 37.10 -6.78 3.88
N ASP A 134 36.10 -7.62 3.69
CA ASP A 134 36.07 -9.08 3.93
C ASP A 134 36.18 -9.49 5.42
N GLU A 135 36.17 -8.56 6.36
CA GLU A 135 36.12 -8.86 7.80
C GLU A 135 34.65 -8.81 8.30
N SER A 136 34.22 -9.86 9.00
CA SER A 136 32.85 -9.91 9.58
C SER A 136 32.73 -8.84 10.68
N THR A 137 31.68 -8.04 10.58
CA THR A 137 31.29 -7.07 11.62
C THR A 137 30.28 -7.63 12.61
N GLY A 138 29.90 -8.92 12.42
CA GLY A 138 28.88 -9.62 13.20
C GLY A 138 27.47 -9.45 12.64
N PHE A 139 26.51 -10.08 13.31
CA PHE A 139 25.10 -9.99 12.96
C PHE A 139 24.56 -8.60 13.30
N ARG A 140 23.92 -7.96 12.32
CA ARG A 140 23.31 -6.62 12.46
C ARG A 140 21.98 -6.57 11.76
N ARG A 141 21.17 -5.57 12.13
CA ARG A 141 19.95 -5.18 11.42
C ARG A 141 20.09 -3.70 11.05
N GLU A 142 20.00 -3.44 9.77
CA GLU A 142 19.92 -2.10 9.21
C GLU A 142 18.50 -1.86 8.70
N ALA A 143 17.95 -0.67 8.95
CA ALA A 143 16.59 -0.33 8.61
C ALA A 143 16.49 1.08 8.06
N VAL A 144 15.65 1.25 7.07
CA VAL A 144 15.29 2.55 6.50
C VAL A 144 13.79 2.77 6.68
N SER A 145 13.39 4.00 6.92
CA SER A 145 11.98 4.36 6.98
C SER A 145 11.75 5.71 6.31
N ALA A 146 10.59 5.86 5.71
CA ALA A 146 10.14 7.10 5.11
C ALA A 146 8.64 7.26 5.35
N ASP A 147 8.23 8.49 5.59
CA ASP A 147 6.82 8.86 5.66
C ASP A 147 6.53 9.98 4.67
N ALA A 148 5.39 9.91 4.02
CA ALA A 148 5.01 10.88 3.00
C ALA A 148 3.50 11.16 3.00
N PRO A 149 3.12 12.44 3.06
CA PRO A 149 1.77 12.86 2.76
C PRO A 149 1.59 13.00 1.24
N LEU A 150 0.73 12.17 0.64
CA LEU A 150 0.45 12.16 -0.79
C LEU A 150 -0.97 12.69 -1.06
N PRO A 151 -1.12 13.94 -1.54
CA PRO A 151 -2.42 14.46 -1.93
C PRO A 151 -2.95 13.68 -3.13
N ASN A 152 -4.24 13.43 -3.17
CA ASN A 152 -4.87 12.70 -4.26
C ASN A 152 -6.21 13.30 -4.67
N ILE A 153 -6.60 13.04 -5.90
CA ILE A 153 -7.96 13.25 -6.36
C ILE A 153 -8.63 11.90 -6.56
N GLY A 154 -9.94 11.85 -6.49
CA GLY A 154 -10.64 10.60 -6.66
C GLY A 154 -12.13 10.74 -6.87
N GLY A 155 -12.77 9.60 -7.08
CA GLY A 155 -14.19 9.52 -7.26
C GLY A 155 -14.77 8.20 -6.74
N TRP A 156 -16.08 8.22 -6.55
CA TRP A 156 -16.83 7.02 -6.18
C TRP A 156 -18.12 6.93 -6.95
N TYR A 157 -18.59 5.67 -7.10
CA TYR A 157 -19.88 5.36 -7.64
C TYR A 157 -20.55 4.26 -6.83
N TRP A 158 -21.85 4.42 -6.56
CA TRP A 158 -22.67 3.43 -5.91
C TRP A 158 -23.88 3.10 -6.74
N TYR A 159 -24.27 1.82 -6.68
CA TYR A 159 -25.48 1.34 -7.31
C TYR A 159 -26.21 0.35 -6.40
N ALA A 160 -27.44 0.67 -6.03
CA ALA A 160 -28.32 -0.21 -5.26
C ALA A 160 -29.12 -1.11 -6.22
N PHE A 161 -28.74 -2.38 -6.30
CA PHE A 161 -29.52 -3.39 -7.06
C PHE A 161 -30.87 -3.63 -6.41
N SER A 162 -30.91 -3.61 -5.07
CA SER A 162 -32.10 -3.80 -4.26
C SER A 162 -31.91 -3.09 -2.90
N PRO A 163 -32.94 -3.07 -2.03
CA PRO A 163 -32.79 -2.52 -0.68
C PRO A 163 -31.70 -3.20 0.18
N ARG A 164 -31.26 -4.39 -0.20
CA ARG A 164 -30.26 -5.16 0.54
C ARG A 164 -28.92 -5.32 -0.17
N TRP A 165 -28.83 -5.06 -1.46
CA TRP A 165 -27.62 -5.29 -2.25
C TRP A 165 -27.15 -4.01 -2.92
N MET A 166 -25.88 -3.68 -2.73
CA MET A 166 -25.27 -2.47 -3.26
C MET A 166 -23.86 -2.74 -3.78
N LEU A 167 -23.59 -2.27 -4.99
CA LEU A 167 -22.22 -2.10 -5.51
C LEU A 167 -21.67 -0.78 -5.01
N THR A 168 -20.43 -0.78 -4.56
CA THR A 168 -19.67 0.44 -4.30
C THR A 168 -18.33 0.37 -5.01
N THR A 169 -17.95 1.43 -5.69
CA THR A 169 -16.64 1.55 -6.31
C THR A 169 -15.99 2.85 -5.92
N ARG A 170 -14.67 2.86 -5.86
CA ARG A 170 -13.86 4.05 -5.60
C ARG A 170 -12.53 3.93 -6.31
N VAL A 171 -12.05 5.06 -6.82
CA VAL A 171 -10.71 5.19 -7.38
C VAL A 171 -10.13 6.50 -6.89
N ASP A 172 -8.93 6.47 -6.36
CA ASP A 172 -8.10 7.63 -6.03
C ASP A 172 -6.81 7.55 -6.85
N TRP A 173 -6.33 8.69 -7.28
CA TRP A 173 -5.14 8.80 -8.11
C TRP A 173 -4.32 10.04 -7.75
N LEU A 174 -3.02 9.88 -7.80
CA LEU A 174 -2.02 10.93 -7.78
C LEU A 174 -0.99 10.63 -8.86
N GLY A 175 -0.55 11.64 -9.59
CA GLY A 175 0.66 11.64 -10.38
C GLY A 175 1.37 12.96 -10.15
N ILE A 176 2.63 12.93 -9.74
CA ILE A 176 3.38 14.13 -9.39
C ILE A 176 4.83 13.97 -9.82
N THR A 177 5.41 15.08 -10.31
CA THR A 177 6.85 15.21 -10.53
C THR A 177 7.28 16.56 -9.95
N VAL A 178 8.20 16.55 -8.98
CA VAL A 178 8.71 17.74 -8.30
C VAL A 178 10.22 17.62 -8.14
N GLY A 179 10.96 18.41 -8.94
CA GLY A 179 12.42 18.33 -8.97
C GLY A 179 12.89 16.94 -9.39
N ASP A 180 13.70 16.32 -8.56
CA ASP A 180 14.30 15.00 -8.76
C ASP A 180 13.40 13.84 -8.32
N TYR A 181 12.16 14.13 -7.91
CA TYR A 181 11.20 13.15 -7.43
C TYR A 181 10.03 13.03 -8.41
N SER A 182 9.72 11.84 -8.85
CA SER A 182 8.51 11.51 -9.58
C SER A 182 7.78 10.33 -8.92
N GLY A 183 6.46 10.31 -9.06
CA GLY A 183 5.71 9.20 -8.50
C GLY A 183 4.25 9.19 -8.89
N SER A 184 3.65 8.03 -8.74
CA SER A 184 2.23 7.81 -8.93
C SER A 184 1.65 6.95 -7.82
N LEU A 185 0.39 7.23 -7.47
CA LEU A 185 -0.40 6.44 -6.54
C LEU A 185 -1.75 6.11 -7.16
N TRP A 186 -2.11 4.85 -7.08
CA TRP A 186 -3.44 4.34 -7.37
C TRP A 186 -4.01 3.62 -6.15
N ASN A 187 -5.23 3.98 -5.76
CA ASN A 187 -5.96 3.26 -4.72
C ASN A 187 -7.39 3.04 -5.20
N ALA A 188 -7.71 1.81 -5.56
CA ALA A 188 -9.00 1.44 -6.13
C ALA A 188 -9.68 0.34 -5.30
N ASN A 189 -11.00 0.40 -5.25
CA ASN A 189 -11.82 -0.60 -4.57
C ASN A 189 -13.14 -0.80 -5.30
N ALA A 190 -13.56 -2.06 -5.41
CA ALA A 190 -14.89 -2.43 -5.88
C ALA A 190 -15.48 -3.46 -4.92
N ALA A 191 -16.68 -3.18 -4.37
CA ALA A 191 -17.31 -4.00 -3.35
C ALA A 191 -18.78 -4.31 -3.66
N ILE A 192 -19.18 -5.52 -3.35
CA ILE A 192 -20.59 -5.90 -3.22
C ILE A 192 -20.93 -5.98 -1.74
N ASN A 193 -21.93 -5.22 -1.34
CA ASN A 193 -22.37 -5.12 0.04
C ASN A 193 -23.77 -5.71 0.18
N PHE A 194 -23.97 -6.54 1.19
CA PHE A 194 -25.24 -7.15 1.56
C PHE A 194 -25.69 -6.66 2.93
N GLN A 195 -26.82 -5.99 3.00
CA GLN A 195 -27.46 -5.56 4.26
C GLN A 195 -28.23 -6.72 4.88
N ALA A 196 -27.62 -7.37 5.86
CA ALA A 196 -28.22 -8.53 6.54
C ALA A 196 -29.29 -8.11 7.55
N TRP A 197 -28.99 -7.08 8.36
CA TRP A 197 -29.88 -6.50 9.38
C TRP A 197 -29.98 -4.98 9.22
N ARG A 198 -30.82 -4.34 10.04
CA ARG A 198 -31.07 -2.89 9.95
C ARG A 198 -29.80 -2.05 9.98
N HIS A 199 -28.83 -2.43 10.80
CA HIS A 199 -27.59 -1.66 11.03
C HIS A 199 -26.32 -2.42 10.67
N VAL A 200 -26.42 -3.70 10.30
CA VAL A 200 -25.26 -4.56 10.06
C VAL A 200 -25.38 -5.24 8.71
N GLY A 201 -24.30 -5.23 7.96
CA GLY A 201 -24.16 -5.88 6.66
C GLY A 201 -22.82 -6.56 6.51
N LEU A 202 -22.68 -7.29 5.43
CA LEU A 202 -21.45 -7.96 5.01
C LEU A 202 -20.97 -7.34 3.70
N GLY A 203 -19.68 -7.25 3.51
CA GLY A 203 -19.06 -6.77 2.29
C GLY A 203 -18.00 -7.73 1.78
N LEU A 204 -18.00 -7.93 0.47
CA LEU A 204 -16.90 -8.55 -0.25
C LEU A 204 -16.41 -7.55 -1.28
N SER A 205 -15.14 -7.21 -1.22
CA SER A 205 -14.52 -6.28 -2.15
C SER A 205 -13.19 -6.79 -2.67
N TYR A 206 -12.74 -6.21 -3.77
CA TYR A 206 -11.39 -6.33 -4.25
C TYR A 206 -10.72 -4.97 -4.12
N GLN A 207 -9.56 -4.95 -3.46
CA GLN A 207 -8.76 -3.75 -3.27
C GLN A 207 -7.51 -3.83 -4.14
N TYR A 208 -7.11 -2.68 -4.65
CA TYR A 208 -5.88 -2.48 -5.41
C TYR A 208 -5.22 -1.19 -4.93
N PHE A 209 -4.01 -1.30 -4.46
CA PHE A 209 -3.15 -0.18 -4.10
C PHE A 209 -1.82 -0.34 -4.83
N ALA A 210 -1.40 0.70 -5.54
CA ALA A 210 -0.09 0.75 -6.18
C ALA A 210 0.55 2.10 -5.92
N LEU A 211 1.81 2.06 -5.54
CA LEU A 211 2.68 3.22 -5.36
C LEU A 211 3.95 2.98 -6.18
N ASP A 212 4.28 3.94 -7.00
CA ASP A 212 5.51 4.01 -7.76
C ASP A 212 6.20 5.32 -7.42
N VAL A 213 7.46 5.26 -7.02
CA VAL A 213 8.27 6.44 -6.66
C VAL A 213 9.64 6.27 -7.27
N ASP A 214 10.07 7.28 -8.03
CA ASP A 214 11.41 7.40 -8.58
C ASP A 214 12.11 8.65 -8.05
N ILE A 215 13.38 8.50 -7.76
CA ILE A 215 14.28 9.58 -7.32
C ILE A 215 15.48 9.60 -8.25
N GLU A 216 15.63 10.68 -9.01
CA GLU A 216 16.73 10.87 -9.97
C GLU A 216 17.58 12.06 -9.54
N LYS A 217 18.66 11.81 -8.80
CA LYS A 217 19.67 12.81 -8.45
C LYS A 217 20.94 12.62 -9.27
N SER A 218 21.79 13.66 -9.33
CA SER A 218 23.04 13.62 -10.10
C SER A 218 24.00 12.51 -9.70
N ASP A 219 23.95 12.08 -8.47
CA ASP A 219 24.88 11.16 -7.79
C ASP A 219 24.20 9.94 -7.20
N TRP A 220 22.88 9.86 -7.24
CA TRP A 220 22.14 8.74 -6.70
C TRP A 220 20.75 8.63 -7.33
N ASN A 221 20.41 7.44 -7.81
CA ASN A 221 19.10 7.11 -8.33
C ASN A 221 18.49 6.00 -7.48
N GLY A 222 17.21 6.10 -7.22
CA GLY A 222 16.50 5.08 -6.46
C GLY A 222 15.00 5.11 -6.74
N GLY A 223 14.31 4.10 -6.27
CA GLY A 223 12.87 4.04 -6.44
C GLY A 223 12.25 2.88 -5.67
N ALA A 224 10.93 2.90 -5.60
CA ALA A 224 10.16 1.83 -5.00
C ALA A 224 8.87 1.61 -5.78
N ASP A 225 8.63 0.36 -6.18
CA ASP A 225 7.38 -0.10 -6.77
C ASP A 225 6.66 -1.00 -5.75
N LEU A 226 5.54 -0.55 -5.25
CA LEU A 226 4.73 -1.28 -4.28
C LEU A 226 3.36 -1.58 -4.87
N THR A 227 2.95 -2.82 -4.89
CA THR A 227 1.60 -3.22 -5.29
C THR A 227 0.99 -4.15 -4.25
N TYR A 228 -0.16 -3.77 -3.71
CA TYR A 228 -0.97 -4.56 -2.80
C TYR A 228 -2.36 -4.75 -3.39
N ARG A 229 -2.79 -5.98 -3.58
CA ARG A 229 -4.09 -6.29 -4.17
C ARG A 229 -4.69 -7.54 -3.57
N GLY A 230 -6.01 -7.64 -3.59
CA GLY A 230 -6.68 -8.85 -3.16
C GLY A 230 -8.09 -8.64 -2.64
N PRO A 231 -8.74 -9.71 -2.21
CA PRO A 231 -10.06 -9.65 -1.63
C PRO A 231 -10.04 -9.08 -0.20
N PHE A 232 -11.07 -8.30 0.11
CA PHE A 232 -11.33 -7.76 1.44
C PHE A 232 -12.73 -8.18 1.88
N ILE A 233 -12.80 -8.90 2.99
CA ILE A 233 -14.04 -9.35 3.60
C ILE A 233 -14.33 -8.45 4.79
N SER A 234 -15.50 -7.84 4.84
CA SER A 234 -15.82 -6.84 5.85
C SER A 234 -17.19 -7.02 6.49
N LEU A 235 -17.27 -6.59 7.74
CA LEU A 235 -18.49 -6.29 8.45
C LEU A 235 -18.80 -4.79 8.28
N ASN A 236 -20.01 -4.48 7.85
CA ASN A 236 -20.45 -3.10 7.61
C ASN A 236 -21.44 -2.69 8.70
N VAL A 237 -21.24 -1.52 9.31
CA VAL A 237 -22.13 -0.94 10.30
C VAL A 237 -22.65 0.40 9.80
N ASN A 238 -23.97 0.55 9.77
CA ASN A 238 -24.68 1.77 9.37
C ASN A 238 -25.52 2.31 10.54
N TRP A 239 -25.55 3.61 10.74
CA TRP A 239 -26.37 4.31 11.76
C TRP A 239 -27.15 5.46 11.19
#